data_2bcf8f46d788d07fc117a5addedf8957
#
_entry.id   2bcf8f46d788d07fc117a5addedf8957
#
_cell.length_a   1.000
_cell.length_b   1.000
_cell.length_c   1.000
_cell.angle_alpha   90.00
_cell.angle_beta   90.00
_cell.angle_gamma   90.00
#
_symmetry.space_group_name_H-M   'P 1'
#
loop_
_entity.id
_entity.type
_entity.pdbx_description
1 polymer ?
#
loop_
_entity_poly.entity_id
_entity_poly.type
_entity_poly.pdbx_seq_one_letter_code
_entity_poly.pdbx_strand_id
1 'polypeptide(L)'
;MQRPTRESIEGLRPISRSLSLDLVAAIGYGVSGALVSSLLPTIARRGGLEPLGLAVLSAAPFLTNLLSVFAGRFGPRSTRQFALLRGVGAGSLVGLAFVPGTTVIIAVAFVFWISISFSSPFQLRLWGATYPGRMRGRVVGFLGTGRAAATAMAALVGGLLADRLGGPTAVAMAGLVGAVCALAYAGFRASAAAAPLAYSARESIRAMRARPMLQRVALAQGFFGGGFIAAGPLFALVYVDRLDLSLSDVGFIGVLGAAATTISFLAWGAIADRFDGLAAMRYGSLIGLAGLIDYAFAPGLPVLLIAALAIGLSSSSIEVGIAGVISDQTPLASRAAAMSGWNAITGARGLVAPFLMSALVQFGIVNVTTGLLLCAAASGTGVALFWWAARRARADMAASIGVDPAA
;
A
#
# COMPACT_ATOMS: atom_id res chain seq x y z
N MET A 1 -4.10 0.62 -42.28
CA MET A 1 -4.00 1.62 -41.20
C MET A 1 -4.64 2.91 -41.70
N GLN A 2 -5.85 3.22 -41.20
CA GLN A 2 -6.50 4.51 -41.54
C GLN A 2 -5.82 5.64 -40.75
N ARG A 3 -5.44 6.72 -41.42
CA ARG A 3 -4.90 7.92 -40.73
C ARG A 3 -5.98 8.49 -39.80
N PRO A 4 -5.61 8.86 -38.56
CA PRO A 4 -6.58 9.46 -37.63
C PRO A 4 -7.15 10.76 -38.24
N THR A 5 -8.45 10.90 -38.21
CA THR A 5 -9.15 12.12 -38.68
C THR A 5 -8.88 13.29 -37.73
N ARG A 6 -8.98 14.52 -38.23
CA ARG A 6 -8.76 15.76 -37.45
C ARG A 6 -9.62 15.78 -36.17
N GLU A 7 -10.86 15.31 -36.23
CA GLU A 7 -11.78 15.18 -35.09
C GLU A 7 -11.26 14.16 -34.05
N SER A 8 -10.60 13.07 -34.47
CA SER A 8 -10.02 12.11 -33.54
C SER A 8 -8.80 12.67 -32.79
N ILE A 9 -8.07 13.61 -33.40
CA ILE A 9 -6.92 14.29 -32.79
C ILE A 9 -7.37 15.38 -31.81
N GLU A 10 -8.44 16.12 -32.12
CA GLU A 10 -9.00 17.14 -31.25
C GLU A 10 -9.63 16.52 -29.99
N GLY A 11 -10.26 15.38 -30.11
CA GLY A 11 -10.78 14.60 -28.96
C GLY A 11 -9.71 14.01 -28.04
N LEU A 12 -8.46 13.85 -28.51
CA LEU A 12 -7.33 13.32 -27.71
C LEU A 12 -6.59 14.41 -26.91
N ARG A 13 -6.64 15.67 -27.33
CA ARG A 13 -5.96 16.79 -26.65
C ARG A 13 -6.38 16.97 -25.18
N PRO A 14 -7.66 16.98 -24.81
CA PRO A 14 -8.08 17.12 -23.42
C PRO A 14 -7.65 15.91 -22.56
N ILE A 15 -7.60 14.71 -23.14
CA ILE A 15 -7.15 13.50 -22.45
C ILE A 15 -5.64 13.57 -22.19
N SER A 16 -4.84 14.02 -23.16
CA SER A 16 -3.38 14.13 -22.99
C SER A 16 -3.01 15.15 -21.91
N ARG A 17 -3.69 16.30 -21.87
CA ARG A 17 -3.49 17.30 -20.80
C ARG A 17 -3.86 16.74 -19.42
N SER A 18 -5.00 16.08 -19.29
CA SER A 18 -5.43 15.46 -18.04
C SER A 18 -4.44 14.40 -17.59
N LEU A 19 -3.94 13.57 -18.51
CA LEU A 19 -2.92 12.54 -18.22
C LEU A 19 -1.62 13.16 -17.72
N SER A 20 -1.13 14.23 -18.33
CA SER A 20 0.07 14.92 -17.87
C SER A 20 -0.08 15.50 -16.46
N LEU A 21 -1.22 16.13 -16.15
CA LEU A 21 -1.51 16.66 -14.83
C LEU A 21 -1.61 15.54 -13.78
N ASP A 22 -2.26 14.44 -14.13
CA ASP A 22 -2.36 13.25 -13.27
C ASP A 22 -0.99 12.62 -12.99
N LEU A 23 -0.12 12.55 -14.04
CA LEU A 23 1.25 12.03 -13.90
C LEU A 23 2.08 12.91 -12.96
N VAL A 24 2.04 14.24 -13.12
CA VAL A 24 2.74 15.18 -12.22
C VAL A 24 2.29 14.96 -10.77
N ALA A 25 0.98 14.87 -10.54
CA ALA A 25 0.46 14.62 -9.20
C ALA A 25 0.81 13.23 -8.66
N ALA A 26 0.84 12.19 -9.52
CA ALA A 26 1.26 10.85 -9.16
C ALA A 26 2.74 10.79 -8.76
N ILE A 27 3.61 11.51 -9.48
CA ILE A 27 5.03 11.68 -9.16
C ILE A 27 5.18 12.36 -7.80
N GLY A 28 4.50 13.49 -7.57
CA GLY A 28 4.56 14.20 -6.29
C GLY A 28 4.10 13.34 -5.11
N TYR A 29 3.07 12.53 -5.30
CA TYR A 29 2.63 11.55 -4.31
C TYR A 29 3.68 10.44 -4.09
N GLY A 30 4.30 9.94 -5.18
CA GLY A 30 5.39 8.97 -5.09
C GLY A 30 6.56 9.50 -4.26
N VAL A 31 6.95 10.76 -4.49
CA VAL A 31 8.05 11.42 -3.76
C VAL A 31 7.75 11.57 -2.28
N SER A 32 6.64 12.20 -1.91
CA SER A 32 6.27 12.40 -0.51
C SER A 32 5.94 11.10 0.21
N GLY A 33 5.22 10.20 -0.45
CA GLY A 33 4.85 8.89 0.10
C GLY A 33 6.05 7.98 0.37
N ALA A 34 7.08 8.04 -0.47
CA ALA A 34 8.31 7.28 -0.27
C ALA A 34 8.97 7.62 1.08
N LEU A 35 9.16 8.90 1.38
CA LEU A 35 9.83 9.32 2.58
C LEU A 35 8.98 9.08 3.83
N VAL A 36 7.67 9.29 3.74
CA VAL A 36 6.74 9.02 4.84
C VAL A 36 6.69 7.52 5.18
N SER A 37 6.75 6.65 4.18
CA SER A 37 6.64 5.21 4.40
C SER A 37 7.98 4.55 4.79
N SER A 38 9.09 4.98 4.19
CA SER A 38 10.39 4.31 4.35
C SER A 38 11.29 4.99 5.39
N LEU A 39 11.41 6.32 5.36
CA LEU A 39 12.38 7.03 6.19
C LEU A 39 11.78 7.57 7.48
N LEU A 40 10.52 8.01 7.47
CA LEU A 40 9.93 8.68 8.64
C LEU A 40 9.94 7.83 9.92
N PRO A 41 9.64 6.50 9.89
CA PRO A 41 9.76 5.65 11.07
C PRO A 41 11.20 5.58 11.61
N THR A 42 12.20 5.49 10.73
CA THR A 42 13.62 5.45 11.10
C THR A 42 14.07 6.78 11.70
N ILE A 43 13.68 7.92 11.10
CA ILE A 43 13.94 9.26 11.62
C ILE A 43 13.29 9.42 13.00
N ALA A 44 12.06 8.98 13.16
CA ALA A 44 11.34 9.03 14.43
C ALA A 44 12.05 8.19 15.51
N ARG A 45 12.52 6.97 15.14
CA ARG A 45 13.29 6.12 16.08
C ARG A 45 14.60 6.76 16.50
N ARG A 46 15.35 7.34 15.57
CA ARG A 46 16.57 8.13 15.89
C ARG A 46 16.28 9.33 16.79
N GLY A 47 15.09 9.91 16.66
CA GLY A 47 14.59 10.96 17.56
C GLY A 47 14.11 10.47 18.91
N GLY A 48 14.28 9.18 19.24
CA GLY A 48 13.93 8.60 20.53
C GLY A 48 12.48 8.08 20.62
N LEU A 49 11.75 7.97 19.49
CA LEU A 49 10.39 7.45 19.53
C LEU A 49 10.41 5.95 19.92
N GLU A 50 9.68 5.62 20.98
CA GLU A 50 9.56 4.27 21.50
C GLU A 50 8.77 3.31 20.56
N PRO A 51 8.88 1.98 20.73
CA PRO A 51 8.20 1.00 19.88
C PRO A 51 6.69 1.22 19.74
N LEU A 52 5.97 1.57 20.81
CA LEU A 52 4.54 1.90 20.71
C LEU A 52 4.27 3.16 19.87
N GLY A 53 5.14 4.15 19.94
CA GLY A 53 5.07 5.32 19.08
C GLY A 53 5.29 4.96 17.60
N LEU A 54 6.21 4.03 17.30
CA LEU A 54 6.39 3.49 15.96
C LEU A 54 5.16 2.70 15.50
N ALA A 55 4.47 1.99 16.41
CA ALA A 55 3.21 1.34 16.08
C ALA A 55 2.13 2.36 15.68
N VAL A 56 2.06 3.51 16.34
CA VAL A 56 1.15 4.61 15.96
C VAL A 56 1.43 5.08 14.53
N LEU A 57 2.70 5.31 14.17
CA LEU A 57 3.09 5.69 12.81
C LEU A 57 2.72 4.61 11.78
N SER A 58 3.01 3.34 12.10
CA SER A 58 2.71 2.21 11.22
C SER A 58 1.20 1.95 11.08
N ALA A 59 0.40 2.28 12.10
CA ALA A 59 -1.05 2.15 12.06
C ALA A 59 -1.74 3.31 11.32
N ALA A 60 -1.08 4.46 11.14
CA ALA A 60 -1.68 5.65 10.54
C ALA A 60 -2.37 5.40 9.18
N PRO A 61 -1.75 4.73 8.18
CA PRO A 61 -2.41 4.46 6.90
C PRO A 61 -3.65 3.55 7.04
N PHE A 62 -3.64 2.64 7.98
CA PHE A 62 -4.74 1.68 8.21
C PHE A 62 -5.92 2.34 8.92
N LEU A 63 -5.65 3.14 9.95
CA LEU A 63 -6.67 3.92 10.66
C LEU A 63 -7.35 4.89 9.70
N THR A 64 -6.58 5.61 8.90
CA THR A 64 -7.14 6.58 7.96
C THR A 64 -7.93 5.90 6.85
N ASN A 65 -7.56 4.68 6.43
CA ASN A 65 -8.36 3.87 5.51
C ASN A 65 -9.72 3.48 6.13
N LEU A 66 -9.79 3.14 7.41
CA LEU A 66 -11.07 2.93 8.09
C LEU A 66 -11.90 4.22 8.14
N LEU A 67 -11.26 5.37 8.37
CA LEU A 67 -11.93 6.66 8.36
C LEU A 67 -12.42 7.08 6.97
N SER A 68 -11.91 6.46 5.90
CA SER A 68 -12.31 6.77 4.52
C SER A 68 -13.80 6.54 4.24
N VAL A 69 -14.51 5.75 5.06
CA VAL A 69 -15.97 5.60 4.96
C VAL A 69 -16.69 6.95 5.15
N PHE A 70 -16.07 7.90 5.84
CA PHE A 70 -16.58 9.26 6.02
C PHE A 70 -16.21 10.20 4.85
N ALA A 71 -15.40 9.75 3.89
CA ALA A 71 -14.97 10.56 2.76
C ALA A 71 -16.15 11.01 1.89
N GLY A 72 -17.26 10.27 1.85
CA GLY A 72 -18.50 10.69 1.19
C GLY A 72 -19.09 11.97 1.77
N ARG A 73 -18.92 12.21 3.07
CA ARG A 73 -19.41 13.40 3.78
C ARG A 73 -18.39 14.55 3.80
N PHE A 74 -17.12 14.23 4.07
CA PHE A 74 -16.06 15.20 4.33
C PHE A 74 -15.00 15.27 3.21
N GLY A 75 -15.04 14.37 2.23
CA GLY A 75 -14.10 14.35 1.11
C GLY A 75 -14.34 15.48 0.10
N PRO A 76 -13.37 15.68 -0.82
CA PRO A 76 -13.44 16.75 -1.80
C PRO A 76 -14.59 16.55 -2.78
N ARG A 77 -15.23 17.66 -3.17
CA ARG A 77 -16.33 17.69 -4.13
C ARG A 77 -15.92 18.32 -5.47
N SER A 78 -14.75 18.94 -5.53
CA SER A 78 -14.19 19.54 -6.74
C SER A 78 -12.70 19.24 -6.86
N THR A 79 -12.15 19.38 -8.08
CA THR A 79 -10.73 19.18 -8.36
C THR A 79 -9.86 20.18 -7.59
N ARG A 80 -10.33 21.40 -7.34
CA ARG A 80 -9.64 22.38 -6.49
C ARG A 80 -9.57 21.95 -5.04
N GLN A 81 -10.69 21.47 -4.47
CA GLN A 81 -10.70 20.92 -3.10
C GLN A 81 -9.82 19.69 -2.99
N PHE A 82 -9.81 18.84 -4.03
CA PHE A 82 -8.93 17.67 -4.10
C PHE A 82 -7.46 18.08 -4.13
N ALA A 83 -7.09 19.06 -4.95
CA ALA A 83 -5.74 19.62 -5.00
C ALA A 83 -5.31 20.20 -3.64
N LEU A 84 -6.19 20.98 -3.01
CA LEU A 84 -5.93 21.57 -1.69
C LEU A 84 -5.76 20.48 -0.61
N LEU A 85 -6.64 19.50 -0.54
CA LEU A 85 -6.57 18.43 0.44
C LEU A 85 -5.26 17.65 0.31
N ARG A 86 -4.88 17.26 -0.91
CA ARG A 86 -3.60 16.59 -1.22
C ARG A 86 -2.41 17.50 -0.93
N GLY A 87 -2.51 18.78 -1.30
CA GLY A 87 -1.47 19.79 -1.06
C GLY A 87 -1.24 20.05 0.43
N VAL A 88 -2.30 20.14 1.22
CA VAL A 88 -2.20 20.29 2.69
C VAL A 88 -1.59 19.02 3.31
N GLY A 89 -2.00 17.84 2.87
CA GLY A 89 -1.41 16.60 3.36
C GLY A 89 0.09 16.49 3.11
N ALA A 90 0.55 16.73 1.89
CA ALA A 90 1.97 16.73 1.58
C ALA A 90 2.69 17.95 2.20
N GLY A 91 2.08 19.13 2.17
CA GLY A 91 2.63 20.37 2.71
C GLY A 91 2.82 20.34 4.22
N SER A 92 2.01 19.55 4.96
CA SER A 92 2.21 19.42 6.42
C SER A 92 3.59 18.87 6.77
N LEU A 93 4.20 18.06 5.89
CA LEU A 93 5.56 17.53 6.09
C LEU A 93 6.62 18.63 6.13
N VAL A 94 6.36 19.81 5.52
CA VAL A 94 7.27 20.97 5.56
C VAL A 94 7.46 21.47 6.98
N GLY A 95 6.46 21.31 7.84
CA GLY A 95 6.54 21.67 9.26
C GLY A 95 7.69 21.02 10.01
N LEU A 96 8.18 19.85 9.54
CA LEU A 96 9.28 19.12 10.17
C LEU A 96 10.62 19.86 10.06
N ALA A 97 10.79 20.74 9.07
CA ALA A 97 12.00 21.56 8.95
C ALA A 97 12.08 22.66 10.03
N PHE A 98 10.94 23.08 10.61
CA PHE A 98 10.85 24.17 11.56
C PHE A 98 10.67 23.68 13.00
N VAL A 99 9.92 22.60 13.18
CA VAL A 99 9.59 22.02 14.49
C VAL A 99 9.91 20.52 14.46
N PRO A 100 11.19 20.15 14.60
CA PRO A 100 11.56 18.74 14.68
C PRO A 100 11.12 18.16 16.03
N GLY A 101 10.49 16.97 16.01
CA GLY A 101 10.08 16.28 17.20
C GLY A 101 9.16 15.10 16.91
N THR A 102 9.22 14.09 17.76
CA THR A 102 8.49 12.84 17.55
C THR A 102 6.97 13.03 17.48
N THR A 103 6.43 13.94 18.32
CA THR A 103 5.00 14.29 18.30
C THR A 103 4.60 14.94 16.98
N VAL A 104 5.43 15.84 16.45
CA VAL A 104 5.17 16.51 15.18
C VAL A 104 5.26 15.50 14.02
N ILE A 105 6.23 14.58 14.07
CA ILE A 105 6.33 13.48 13.10
C ILE A 105 5.03 12.68 13.04
N ILE A 106 4.49 12.28 14.20
CA ILE A 106 3.22 11.56 14.27
C ILE A 106 2.08 12.41 13.68
N ALA A 107 1.97 13.67 14.09
CA ALA A 107 0.89 14.55 13.64
C ALA A 107 0.90 14.74 12.11
N VAL A 108 2.07 15.06 11.52
CA VAL A 108 2.16 15.26 10.06
C VAL A 108 1.93 13.96 9.28
N ALA A 109 2.36 12.82 9.82
CA ALA A 109 2.06 11.52 9.21
C ALA A 109 0.54 11.26 9.15
N PHE A 110 -0.19 11.55 10.23
CA PHE A 110 -1.65 11.44 10.26
C PHE A 110 -2.30 12.40 9.26
N VAL A 111 -1.91 13.66 9.23
CA VAL A 111 -2.43 14.65 8.27
C VAL A 111 -2.19 14.18 6.83
N PHE A 112 -0.99 13.68 6.54
CA PHE A 112 -0.66 13.12 5.23
C PHE A 112 -1.58 11.96 4.86
N TRP A 113 -1.71 10.93 5.71
CA TRP A 113 -2.52 9.75 5.42
C TRP A 113 -4.01 10.04 5.40
N ILE A 114 -4.53 10.93 6.25
CA ILE A 114 -5.92 11.40 6.20
C ILE A 114 -6.21 12.04 4.85
N SER A 115 -5.32 12.92 4.37
CA SER A 115 -5.50 13.58 3.07
C SER A 115 -5.58 12.58 1.92
N ILE A 116 -4.77 11.52 1.96
CA ILE A 116 -4.76 10.43 0.99
C ILE A 116 -6.08 9.65 1.03
N SER A 117 -6.47 9.19 2.21
CA SER A 117 -7.64 8.33 2.41
C SER A 117 -8.94 9.04 2.04
N PHE A 118 -9.10 10.30 2.44
CA PHE A 118 -10.30 11.08 2.12
C PHE A 118 -10.38 11.50 0.65
N SER A 119 -9.24 11.63 -0.03
CA SER A 119 -9.19 12.00 -1.44
C SER A 119 -9.29 10.82 -2.40
N SER A 120 -8.95 9.60 -1.99
CA SER A 120 -8.93 8.42 -2.85
C SER A 120 -10.25 8.09 -3.55
N PRO A 121 -11.44 8.15 -2.90
CA PRO A 121 -12.71 7.91 -3.59
C PRO A 121 -13.03 8.96 -4.66
N PHE A 122 -12.62 10.21 -4.45
CA PHE A 122 -12.77 11.27 -5.45
C PHE A 122 -11.84 11.01 -6.65
N GLN A 123 -10.61 10.59 -6.43
CA GLN A 123 -9.65 10.25 -7.48
C GLN A 123 -10.18 9.14 -8.40
N LEU A 124 -10.75 8.08 -7.84
CA LEU A 124 -11.34 7.00 -8.61
C LEU A 124 -12.52 7.48 -9.48
N ARG A 125 -13.36 8.36 -8.95
CA ARG A 125 -14.46 8.99 -9.71
C ARG A 125 -13.94 9.88 -10.82
N LEU A 126 -12.91 10.69 -10.53
CA LEU A 126 -12.26 11.55 -11.50
C LEU A 126 -11.72 10.75 -12.68
N TRP A 127 -11.02 9.64 -12.41
CA TRP A 127 -10.53 8.73 -13.45
C TRP A 127 -11.68 8.09 -14.24
N GLY A 128 -12.77 7.72 -13.54
CA GLY A 128 -13.97 7.18 -14.15
C GLY A 128 -14.64 8.13 -15.15
N ALA A 129 -14.66 9.42 -14.82
CA ALA A 129 -15.26 10.47 -15.64
C ALA A 129 -14.34 10.95 -16.78
N THR A 130 -13.01 10.90 -16.57
CA THR A 130 -12.04 11.50 -17.50
C THR A 130 -11.57 10.51 -18.55
N TYR A 131 -11.35 9.23 -18.16
CA TYR A 131 -10.73 8.24 -19.04
C TYR A 131 -11.76 7.22 -19.56
N PRO A 132 -11.84 7.02 -20.90
CA PRO A 132 -12.70 6.00 -21.49
C PRO A 132 -12.43 4.60 -20.91
N GLY A 133 -13.49 3.82 -20.70
CA GLY A 133 -13.41 2.52 -20.04
C GLY A 133 -12.34 1.57 -20.65
N ARG A 134 -12.25 1.55 -21.99
CA ARG A 134 -11.25 0.73 -22.73
C ARG A 134 -9.80 1.17 -22.54
N MET A 135 -9.54 2.40 -22.11
CA MET A 135 -8.20 2.95 -21.89
C MET A 135 -7.83 3.08 -20.42
N ARG A 136 -8.82 3.03 -19.52
CA ARG A 136 -8.65 3.33 -18.09
C ARG A 136 -7.60 2.45 -17.43
N GLY A 137 -7.59 1.15 -17.72
CA GLY A 137 -6.57 0.24 -17.19
C GLY A 137 -5.14 0.63 -17.59
N ARG A 138 -4.95 0.99 -18.86
CA ARG A 138 -3.63 1.44 -19.36
C ARG A 138 -3.20 2.76 -18.74
N VAL A 139 -4.11 3.71 -18.57
CA VAL A 139 -3.83 5.00 -17.93
C VAL A 139 -3.46 4.79 -16.47
N VAL A 140 -4.23 4.03 -15.71
CA VAL A 140 -3.95 3.73 -14.30
C VAL A 140 -2.61 3.00 -14.16
N GLY A 141 -2.31 2.04 -15.05
CA GLY A 141 -1.02 1.36 -15.09
C GLY A 141 0.13 2.31 -15.35
N PHE A 142 0.01 3.21 -16.34
CA PHE A 142 1.03 4.22 -16.66
C PHE A 142 1.27 5.19 -15.48
N LEU A 143 0.22 5.69 -14.86
CA LEU A 143 0.31 6.54 -13.67
C LEU A 143 0.93 5.78 -12.48
N GLY A 144 0.57 4.51 -12.30
CA GLY A 144 1.15 3.62 -11.30
C GLY A 144 2.65 3.43 -11.49
N THR A 145 3.09 3.20 -12.73
CA THR A 145 4.52 3.09 -13.09
C THR A 145 5.27 4.39 -12.81
N GLY A 146 4.72 5.54 -13.23
CA GLY A 146 5.32 6.85 -12.96
C GLY A 146 5.45 7.13 -11.46
N ARG A 147 4.40 6.80 -10.68
CA ARG A 147 4.45 6.89 -9.22
C ARG A 147 5.51 5.98 -8.61
N ALA A 148 5.59 4.72 -9.04
CA ALA A 148 6.53 3.75 -8.51
C ALA A 148 7.99 4.14 -8.81
N ALA A 149 8.27 4.63 -10.02
CA ALA A 149 9.57 5.17 -10.37
C ALA A 149 9.95 6.37 -9.50
N ALA A 150 9.01 7.30 -9.30
CA ALA A 150 9.21 8.44 -8.41
C ALA A 150 9.43 8.01 -6.95
N THR A 151 8.70 7.00 -6.47
CA THR A 151 8.88 6.42 -5.13
C THR A 151 10.28 5.84 -4.97
N ALA A 152 10.76 5.04 -5.93
CA ALA A 152 12.10 4.46 -5.89
C ALA A 152 13.19 5.54 -5.90
N MET A 153 13.10 6.49 -6.84
CA MET A 153 14.07 7.60 -6.92
C MET A 153 14.07 8.46 -5.66
N ALA A 154 12.89 8.75 -5.12
CA ALA A 154 12.77 9.58 -3.92
C ALA A 154 13.28 8.85 -2.66
N ALA A 155 13.12 7.54 -2.54
CA ALA A 155 13.68 6.77 -1.45
C ALA A 155 15.21 6.86 -1.44
N LEU A 156 15.85 6.70 -2.62
CA LEU A 156 17.30 6.82 -2.77
C LEU A 156 17.80 8.25 -2.49
N VAL A 157 17.30 9.20 -3.27
CA VAL A 157 17.72 10.61 -3.18
C VAL A 157 17.39 11.19 -1.81
N GLY A 158 16.20 10.84 -1.29
CA GLY A 158 15.75 11.26 0.04
C GLY A 158 16.63 10.71 1.17
N GLY A 159 17.10 9.46 1.07
CA GLY A 159 18.07 8.88 2.01
C GLY A 159 19.40 9.64 1.99
N LEU A 160 19.96 9.88 0.79
CA LEU A 160 21.21 10.65 0.62
C LEU A 160 21.09 12.10 1.12
N LEU A 161 19.95 12.76 0.86
CA LEU A 161 19.68 14.09 1.37
C LEU A 161 19.50 14.09 2.88
N ALA A 162 18.86 13.07 3.42
CA ALA A 162 18.64 12.95 4.85
C ALA A 162 19.94 12.76 5.65
N ASP A 163 20.94 12.08 5.11
CA ASP A 163 22.26 11.96 5.72
C ASP A 163 23.06 13.29 5.66
N ARG A 164 22.83 14.11 4.60
CA ARG A 164 23.56 15.39 4.42
C ARG A 164 22.91 16.59 5.11
N LEU A 165 21.58 16.67 5.01
CA LEU A 165 20.81 17.85 5.45
C LEU A 165 19.98 17.59 6.71
N GLY A 166 19.98 16.34 7.19
CA GLY A 166 19.13 15.86 8.27
C GLY A 166 17.79 15.32 7.78
N GLY A 167 17.34 14.25 8.43
CA GLY A 167 16.11 13.53 8.07
C GLY A 167 14.86 14.41 7.99
N PRO A 168 14.55 15.25 8.99
CA PRO A 168 13.39 16.15 8.96
C PRO A 168 13.38 17.08 7.74
N THR A 169 14.55 17.65 7.38
CA THR A 169 14.70 18.52 6.21
C THR A 169 14.43 17.79 4.91
N ALA A 170 14.96 16.58 4.74
CA ALA A 170 14.71 15.77 3.55
C ALA A 170 13.22 15.44 3.38
N VAL A 171 12.53 15.08 4.46
CA VAL A 171 11.08 14.83 4.45
C VAL A 171 10.31 16.10 4.12
N ALA A 172 10.71 17.25 4.67
CA ALA A 172 10.11 18.54 4.36
C ALA A 172 10.22 18.90 2.87
N MET A 173 11.40 18.70 2.27
CA MET A 173 11.62 18.93 0.84
C MET A 173 10.71 18.02 -0.02
N ALA A 174 10.59 16.74 0.32
CA ALA A 174 9.69 15.83 -0.36
C ALA A 174 8.22 16.25 -0.19
N GLY A 175 7.86 16.74 0.99
CA GLY A 175 6.54 17.32 1.27
C GLY A 175 6.23 18.52 0.39
N LEU A 176 7.19 19.43 0.22
CA LEU A 176 7.07 20.60 -0.65
C LEU A 176 6.85 20.18 -2.11
N VAL A 177 7.67 19.25 -2.62
CA VAL A 177 7.50 18.69 -3.98
C VAL A 177 6.11 18.06 -4.13
N GLY A 178 5.68 17.24 -3.16
CA GLY A 178 4.35 16.64 -3.15
C GLY A 178 3.22 17.65 -3.16
N ALA A 179 3.34 18.72 -2.37
CA ALA A 179 2.35 19.78 -2.29
C ALA A 179 2.23 20.57 -3.60
N VAL A 180 3.37 20.96 -4.19
CA VAL A 180 3.41 21.68 -5.48
C VAL A 180 2.82 20.81 -6.59
N CYS A 181 3.21 19.55 -6.67
CA CYS A 181 2.68 18.62 -7.67
C CYS A 181 1.16 18.35 -7.50
N ALA A 182 0.65 18.36 -6.26
CA ALA A 182 -0.78 18.21 -6.01
C ALA A 182 -1.63 19.34 -6.61
N LEU A 183 -1.06 20.54 -6.78
CA LEU A 183 -1.73 21.67 -7.42
C LEU A 183 -2.07 21.42 -8.89
N ALA A 184 -1.40 20.44 -9.53
CA ALA A 184 -1.74 20.03 -10.89
C ALA A 184 -3.22 19.64 -11.03
N TYR A 185 -3.83 19.07 -9.97
CA TYR A 185 -5.26 18.74 -9.99
C TYR A 185 -6.19 19.98 -10.06
N ALA A 186 -5.74 21.16 -9.65
CA ALA A 186 -6.51 22.37 -9.81
C ALA A 186 -6.73 22.75 -11.29
N GLY A 187 -5.83 22.35 -12.17
CA GLY A 187 -5.93 22.51 -13.63
C GLY A 187 -6.78 21.46 -14.35
N PHE A 188 -7.30 20.48 -13.62
CA PHE A 188 -8.10 19.40 -14.18
C PHE A 188 -9.50 19.89 -14.53
N ARG A 189 -9.92 19.69 -15.78
CA ARG A 189 -11.27 20.01 -16.26
C ARG A 189 -12.11 18.73 -16.22
N ALA A 190 -12.66 18.40 -15.05
CA ALA A 190 -13.60 17.28 -14.95
C ALA A 190 -15.03 17.78 -15.11
N SER A 191 -15.76 17.17 -16.03
CA SER A 191 -17.20 17.24 -16.07
C SER A 191 -17.79 16.56 -14.84
N ALA A 192 -18.94 17.07 -14.38
CA ALA A 192 -19.61 16.77 -13.13
C ALA A 192 -19.48 15.36 -12.56
N ALA A 193 -19.34 15.31 -11.25
CA ALA A 193 -19.22 14.13 -10.43
C ALA A 193 -20.25 13.04 -10.72
N ALA A 194 -19.79 11.87 -11.11
CA ALA A 194 -20.59 10.65 -11.04
C ALA A 194 -21.03 10.42 -9.57
N ALA A 195 -22.26 9.97 -9.39
CA ALA A 195 -22.84 9.69 -8.08
C ALA A 195 -21.92 8.81 -7.21
N PRO A 196 -21.85 9.03 -5.90
CA PRO A 196 -21.02 8.21 -5.03
C PRO A 196 -21.52 6.77 -5.08
N LEU A 197 -20.59 5.84 -5.32
CA LEU A 197 -20.83 4.41 -5.07
C LEU A 197 -20.87 4.24 -3.54
N ALA A 198 -22.04 4.43 -2.96
CA ALA A 198 -22.25 4.20 -1.53
C ALA A 198 -22.52 2.72 -1.32
N TYR A 199 -21.49 1.98 -0.90
CA TYR A 199 -21.71 0.65 -0.32
C TYR A 199 -21.88 0.80 1.18
N SER A 200 -22.92 0.19 1.73
CA SER A 200 -23.07 0.11 3.17
C SER A 200 -22.08 -0.92 3.74
N ALA A 201 -21.63 -0.71 4.97
CA ALA A 201 -20.81 -1.68 5.68
C ALA A 201 -21.49 -3.07 5.73
N ARG A 202 -22.82 -3.08 5.81
CA ARG A 202 -23.64 -4.31 5.81
C ARG A 202 -23.53 -5.08 4.49
N GLU A 203 -23.54 -4.37 3.35
CA GLU A 203 -23.36 -4.99 2.02
C GLU A 203 -21.96 -5.55 1.84
N SER A 204 -20.93 -4.85 2.30
CA SER A 204 -19.55 -5.31 2.28
C SER A 204 -19.36 -6.58 3.11
N ILE A 205 -19.90 -6.62 4.33
CA ILE A 205 -19.86 -7.82 5.18
C ILE A 205 -20.64 -8.97 4.53
N ARG A 206 -21.82 -8.70 3.96
CA ARG A 206 -22.63 -9.71 3.27
C ARG A 206 -21.89 -10.28 2.05
N ALA A 207 -21.25 -9.44 1.22
CA ALA A 207 -20.49 -9.87 0.07
C ALA A 207 -19.33 -10.80 0.45
N MET A 208 -18.62 -10.50 1.55
CA MET A 208 -17.54 -11.35 2.08
C MET A 208 -18.08 -12.68 2.64
N ARG A 209 -19.17 -12.62 3.41
CA ARG A 209 -19.76 -13.82 4.03
C ARG A 209 -20.47 -14.75 3.06
N ALA A 210 -20.95 -14.24 1.94
CA ALA A 210 -21.68 -15.06 0.94
C ALA A 210 -20.80 -16.07 0.22
N ARG A 211 -19.47 -15.99 0.34
CA ARG A 211 -18.53 -16.82 -0.39
C ARG A 211 -17.51 -17.47 0.54
N PRO A 212 -17.58 -18.77 0.81
CA PRO A 212 -16.67 -19.49 1.70
C PRO A 212 -15.19 -19.29 1.33
N MET A 213 -14.89 -19.21 0.03
CA MET A 213 -13.53 -18.96 -0.45
C MET A 213 -12.98 -17.61 0.00
N LEU A 214 -13.77 -16.52 -0.09
CA LEU A 214 -13.35 -15.21 0.40
C LEU A 214 -13.10 -15.20 1.91
N GLN A 215 -13.89 -15.98 2.68
CA GLN A 215 -13.68 -16.11 4.13
C GLN A 215 -12.37 -16.86 4.43
N ARG A 216 -12.08 -17.96 3.71
CA ARG A 216 -10.83 -18.72 3.86
C ARG A 216 -9.61 -17.87 3.52
N VAL A 217 -9.67 -17.12 2.42
CA VAL A 217 -8.60 -16.20 1.99
C VAL A 217 -8.46 -15.03 2.97
N ALA A 218 -9.56 -14.49 3.48
CA ALA A 218 -9.53 -13.43 4.49
C ALA A 218 -8.88 -13.90 5.81
N LEU A 219 -9.18 -15.14 6.24
CA LEU A 219 -8.54 -15.74 7.41
C LEU A 219 -7.03 -15.92 7.18
N ALA A 220 -6.64 -16.52 6.05
CA ALA A 220 -5.24 -16.71 5.69
C ALA A 220 -4.46 -15.37 5.66
N GLN A 221 -5.07 -14.36 5.04
CA GLN A 221 -4.48 -13.02 4.97
C GLN A 221 -4.54 -12.30 6.33
N GLY A 222 -5.47 -12.64 7.20
CA GLY A 222 -5.52 -12.17 8.57
C GLY A 222 -4.22 -12.48 9.30
N PHE A 223 -3.77 -13.72 9.24
CA PHE A 223 -2.51 -14.18 9.82
C PHE A 223 -1.29 -13.71 9.02
N PHE A 224 -1.23 -13.96 7.71
CA PHE A 224 -0.10 -13.57 6.89
C PHE A 224 0.17 -12.07 6.94
N GLY A 225 -0.80 -11.28 6.53
CA GLY A 225 -0.66 -9.83 6.51
C GLY A 225 -0.68 -9.20 7.90
N GLY A 226 -1.28 -9.86 8.89
CA GLY A 226 -1.19 -9.43 10.29
C GLY A 226 0.24 -9.51 10.82
N GLY A 227 0.95 -10.62 10.57
CA GLY A 227 2.36 -10.77 10.90
C GLY A 227 3.24 -9.74 10.20
N PHE A 228 3.02 -9.51 8.91
CA PHE A 228 3.74 -8.48 8.14
C PHE A 228 3.54 -7.07 8.70
N ILE A 229 2.31 -6.70 8.99
CA ILE A 229 1.98 -5.36 9.51
C ILE A 229 2.54 -5.20 10.92
N ALA A 230 2.48 -6.26 11.75
CA ALA A 230 3.08 -6.27 13.09
C ALA A 230 4.59 -6.08 13.08
N ALA A 231 5.29 -6.59 12.05
CA ALA A 231 6.72 -6.42 11.88
C ALA A 231 7.13 -4.98 11.50
N GLY A 232 6.23 -4.19 10.93
CA GLY A 232 6.53 -2.84 10.43
C GLY A 232 7.27 -1.93 11.41
N PRO A 233 6.80 -1.74 12.66
CA PRO A 233 7.51 -0.96 13.67
C PRO A 233 8.92 -1.53 14.00
N LEU A 234 9.06 -2.86 13.97
CA LEU A 234 10.30 -3.54 14.34
C LEU A 234 11.41 -3.32 13.30
N PHE A 235 11.07 -3.06 12.03
CA PHE A 235 12.07 -2.75 11.01
C PHE A 235 12.89 -1.51 11.37
N ALA A 236 12.24 -0.47 11.91
CA ALA A 236 12.96 0.74 12.35
C ALA A 236 13.91 0.43 13.53
N LEU A 237 13.55 -0.50 14.43
CA LEU A 237 14.43 -0.96 15.51
C LEU A 237 15.63 -1.76 14.97
N VAL A 238 15.42 -2.58 13.93
CA VAL A 238 16.52 -3.28 13.25
C VAL A 238 17.47 -2.29 12.60
N TYR A 239 16.95 -1.28 11.91
CA TYR A 239 17.76 -0.30 11.20
C TYR A 239 18.58 0.58 12.16
N VAL A 240 17.98 1.04 13.24
CA VAL A 240 18.61 2.01 14.16
C VAL A 240 19.33 1.29 15.30
N ASP A 241 18.62 0.45 16.06
CA ASP A 241 19.13 -0.06 17.33
C ASP A 241 20.07 -1.26 17.15
N ARG A 242 19.87 -2.07 16.10
CA ARG A 242 20.67 -3.28 15.88
C ARG A 242 21.81 -3.09 14.90
N LEU A 243 21.58 -2.37 13.80
CA LEU A 243 22.54 -2.28 12.69
C LEU A 243 23.11 -0.88 12.47
N ASP A 244 22.60 0.14 13.15
CA ASP A 244 23.01 1.56 13.02
C ASP A 244 23.18 2.02 11.56
N LEU A 245 22.18 1.67 10.73
CA LEU A 245 22.21 1.97 9.28
C LEU A 245 22.06 3.46 9.03
N SER A 246 22.76 3.96 8.01
CA SER A 246 22.54 5.31 7.49
C SER A 246 21.11 5.47 6.91
N LEU A 247 20.63 6.71 6.76
CA LEU A 247 19.34 6.93 6.10
C LEU A 247 19.40 6.64 4.60
N SER A 248 20.59 6.75 3.98
CA SER A 248 20.83 6.29 2.61
C SER A 248 20.70 4.76 2.46
N ASP A 249 21.19 3.99 3.44
CA ASP A 249 21.00 2.52 3.43
C ASP A 249 19.52 2.15 3.50
N VAL A 250 18.77 2.81 4.39
CA VAL A 250 17.31 2.63 4.49
C VAL A 250 16.60 3.06 3.21
N GLY A 251 17.06 4.16 2.59
CA GLY A 251 16.59 4.59 1.28
C GLY A 251 16.83 3.53 0.21
N PHE A 252 18.01 2.91 0.20
CA PHE A 252 18.37 1.86 -0.75
C PHE A 252 17.54 0.58 -0.56
N ILE A 253 17.28 0.17 0.68
CA ILE A 253 16.32 -0.89 1.03
C ILE A 253 14.94 -0.56 0.42
N GLY A 254 14.47 0.68 0.59
CA GLY A 254 13.21 1.15 0.03
C GLY A 254 13.16 1.10 -1.51
N VAL A 255 14.25 1.46 -2.19
CA VAL A 255 14.36 1.36 -3.66
C VAL A 255 14.19 -0.07 -4.13
N LEU A 256 14.92 -1.00 -3.54
CA LEU A 256 14.88 -2.40 -3.95
C LEU A 256 13.50 -3.02 -3.72
N GLY A 257 12.88 -2.76 -2.56
CA GLY A 257 11.53 -3.20 -2.28
C GLY A 257 10.51 -2.65 -3.28
N ALA A 258 10.56 -1.35 -3.57
CA ALA A 258 9.67 -0.71 -4.54
C ALA A 258 9.89 -1.23 -5.97
N ALA A 259 11.14 -1.40 -6.39
CA ALA A 259 11.47 -1.96 -7.70
C ALA A 259 10.98 -3.41 -7.84
N ALA A 260 11.23 -4.24 -6.82
CA ALA A 260 10.76 -5.61 -6.78
C ALA A 260 9.24 -5.70 -6.87
N THR A 261 8.51 -4.88 -6.09
CA THR A 261 7.06 -4.77 -6.16
C THR A 261 6.59 -4.42 -7.57
N THR A 262 7.21 -3.41 -8.18
CA THR A 262 6.79 -2.89 -9.50
C THR A 262 7.01 -3.92 -10.62
N ILE A 263 8.19 -4.52 -10.66
CA ILE A 263 8.56 -5.48 -11.71
C ILE A 263 7.74 -6.77 -11.60
N SER A 264 7.50 -7.23 -10.38
CA SER A 264 6.82 -8.50 -10.14
C SER A 264 5.31 -8.47 -10.39
N PHE A 265 4.67 -7.31 -10.52
CA PHE A 265 3.25 -7.23 -10.91
C PHE A 265 2.97 -7.97 -12.22
N LEU A 266 3.86 -7.86 -13.21
CA LEU A 266 3.71 -8.55 -14.49
C LEU A 266 3.81 -10.07 -14.35
N ALA A 267 4.78 -10.53 -13.55
CA ALA A 267 4.97 -11.96 -13.32
C ALA A 267 3.79 -12.57 -12.55
N TRP A 268 3.33 -11.89 -11.49
CA TRP A 268 2.18 -12.38 -10.72
C TRP A 268 0.88 -12.27 -11.51
N GLY A 269 0.72 -11.26 -12.38
CA GLY A 269 -0.39 -11.20 -13.33
C GLY A 269 -0.44 -12.41 -14.23
N ALA A 270 0.69 -12.78 -14.85
CA ALA A 270 0.78 -13.96 -15.71
C ALA A 270 0.52 -15.28 -14.94
N ILE A 271 0.95 -15.38 -13.67
CA ILE A 271 0.66 -16.54 -12.81
C ILE A 271 -0.83 -16.60 -12.48
N ALA A 272 -1.44 -15.46 -12.13
CA ALA A 272 -2.86 -15.38 -11.84
C ALA A 272 -3.73 -15.73 -13.06
N ASP A 273 -3.34 -15.28 -14.25
CA ASP A 273 -4.04 -15.58 -15.50
C ASP A 273 -3.92 -17.06 -15.89
N ARG A 274 -2.76 -17.68 -15.63
CA ARG A 274 -2.50 -19.08 -16.02
C ARG A 274 -3.08 -20.09 -15.05
N PHE A 275 -3.10 -19.78 -13.77
CA PHE A 275 -3.53 -20.70 -12.71
C PHE A 275 -4.78 -20.18 -11.99
N ASP A 276 -4.60 -19.20 -11.10
CA ASP A 276 -5.65 -18.45 -10.39
C ASP A 276 -5.00 -17.35 -9.51
N GLY A 277 -5.82 -16.41 -8.99
CA GLY A 277 -5.34 -15.38 -8.07
C GLY A 277 -4.80 -15.96 -6.76
N LEU A 278 -5.33 -17.09 -6.30
CA LEU A 278 -4.86 -17.76 -5.08
C LEU A 278 -3.48 -18.38 -5.25
N ALA A 279 -3.10 -18.81 -6.47
CA ALA A 279 -1.75 -19.29 -6.76
C ALA A 279 -0.72 -18.18 -6.55
N ALA A 280 -0.98 -16.97 -7.05
CA ALA A 280 -0.13 -15.82 -6.80
C ALA A 280 0.06 -15.57 -5.29
N MET A 281 -1.03 -15.60 -4.50
CA MET A 281 -0.97 -15.42 -3.05
C MET A 281 -0.17 -16.52 -2.34
N ARG A 282 -0.34 -17.78 -2.71
CA ARG A 282 0.37 -18.91 -2.10
C ARG A 282 1.88 -18.83 -2.28
N TYR A 283 2.31 -18.66 -3.52
CA TYR A 283 3.75 -18.64 -3.83
C TYR A 283 4.39 -17.34 -3.36
N GLY A 284 3.73 -16.20 -3.55
CA GLY A 284 4.25 -14.92 -3.09
C GLY A 284 4.34 -14.81 -1.57
N SER A 285 3.41 -15.44 -0.84
CA SER A 285 3.47 -15.45 0.63
C SER A 285 4.64 -16.28 1.17
N LEU A 286 5.07 -17.34 0.49
CA LEU A 286 6.30 -18.08 0.87
C LEU A 286 7.53 -17.18 0.74
N ILE A 287 7.63 -16.41 -0.36
CA ILE A 287 8.74 -15.48 -0.57
C ILE A 287 8.76 -14.41 0.51
N GLY A 288 7.57 -13.85 0.84
CA GLY A 288 7.47 -12.85 1.90
C GLY A 288 7.82 -13.38 3.29
N LEU A 289 7.43 -14.63 3.59
CA LEU A 289 7.81 -15.28 4.85
C LEU A 289 9.33 -15.41 4.97
N ALA A 290 10.02 -15.81 3.89
CA ALA A 290 11.49 -15.84 3.87
C ALA A 290 12.07 -14.44 4.15
N GLY A 291 11.54 -13.38 3.53
CA GLY A 291 11.99 -12.01 3.79
C GLY A 291 11.82 -11.58 5.26
N LEU A 292 10.73 -11.97 5.95
CA LEU A 292 10.58 -11.71 7.39
C LEU A 292 11.61 -12.45 8.24
N ILE A 293 11.93 -13.69 7.89
CA ILE A 293 12.96 -14.48 8.57
C ILE A 293 14.34 -13.85 8.36
N ASP A 294 14.63 -13.39 7.13
CA ASP A 294 15.88 -12.68 6.83
C ASP A 294 16.01 -11.41 7.68
N TYR A 295 14.93 -10.62 7.87
CA TYR A 295 14.96 -9.47 8.79
C TYR A 295 15.24 -9.85 10.23
N ALA A 296 14.72 -10.99 10.71
CA ALA A 296 14.96 -11.45 12.08
C ALA A 296 16.43 -11.76 12.34
N PHE A 297 17.13 -12.31 11.37
CA PHE A 297 18.51 -12.76 11.50
C PHE A 297 19.54 -11.91 10.74
N ALA A 298 19.15 -10.81 10.09
CA ALA A 298 20.05 -10.01 9.28
C ALA A 298 21.27 -9.54 10.08
N PRO A 299 22.50 -9.93 9.66
CA PRO A 299 23.74 -9.48 10.29
C PRO A 299 24.19 -8.12 9.76
N GLY A 300 23.57 -7.61 8.71
CA GLY A 300 23.93 -6.35 8.05
C GLY A 300 23.09 -6.05 6.81
N LEU A 301 23.43 -4.97 6.14
CA LEU A 301 22.72 -4.43 4.99
C LEU A 301 22.49 -5.44 3.84
N PRO A 302 23.47 -6.28 3.42
CA PRO A 302 23.25 -7.17 2.27
C PRO A 302 22.05 -8.12 2.44
N VAL A 303 21.86 -8.68 3.64
CA VAL A 303 20.72 -9.57 3.92
C VAL A 303 19.42 -8.79 3.93
N LEU A 304 19.41 -7.55 4.45
CA LEU A 304 18.23 -6.68 4.40
C LEU A 304 17.83 -6.30 2.97
N LEU A 305 18.79 -6.17 2.05
CA LEU A 305 18.49 -5.93 0.65
C LEU A 305 17.78 -7.13 0.00
N ILE A 306 18.24 -8.35 0.32
CA ILE A 306 17.57 -9.59 -0.11
C ILE A 306 16.15 -9.66 0.49
N ALA A 307 16.04 -9.39 1.77
CA ALA A 307 14.74 -9.35 2.46
C ALA A 307 13.79 -8.31 1.85
N ALA A 308 14.28 -7.13 1.50
CA ALA A 308 13.50 -6.09 0.84
C ALA A 308 12.98 -6.53 -0.53
N LEU A 309 13.83 -7.20 -1.33
CA LEU A 309 13.42 -7.82 -2.59
C LEU A 309 12.31 -8.85 -2.35
N ALA A 310 12.48 -9.76 -1.40
CA ALA A 310 11.50 -10.80 -1.08
C ALA A 310 10.15 -10.19 -0.64
N ILE A 311 10.19 -9.18 0.24
CA ILE A 311 8.98 -8.48 0.70
C ILE A 311 8.31 -7.74 -0.46
N GLY A 312 9.07 -7.07 -1.32
CA GLY A 312 8.55 -6.40 -2.51
C GLY A 312 7.83 -7.36 -3.46
N LEU A 313 8.48 -8.49 -3.79
CA LEU A 313 7.88 -9.56 -4.59
C LEU A 313 6.59 -10.08 -3.98
N SER A 314 6.57 -10.30 -2.68
CA SER A 314 5.39 -10.78 -1.96
C SER A 314 4.24 -9.78 -1.98
N SER A 315 4.51 -8.50 -1.81
CA SER A 315 3.48 -7.46 -1.71
C SER A 315 2.62 -7.39 -2.96
N SER A 316 3.22 -7.40 -4.15
CA SER A 316 2.50 -7.39 -5.43
C SER A 316 1.71 -8.67 -5.67
N SER A 317 2.19 -9.83 -5.20
CA SER A 317 1.47 -11.10 -5.31
C SER A 317 0.13 -11.10 -4.58
N ILE A 318 0.10 -10.45 -3.41
CA ILE A 318 -1.13 -10.32 -2.62
C ILE A 318 -2.12 -9.36 -3.30
N GLU A 319 -1.63 -8.23 -3.84
CA GLU A 319 -2.49 -7.26 -4.53
C GLU A 319 -3.13 -7.86 -5.79
N VAL A 320 -2.34 -8.53 -6.62
CA VAL A 320 -2.83 -9.23 -7.82
C VAL A 320 -3.77 -10.37 -7.43
N GLY A 321 -3.35 -11.18 -6.46
CA GLY A 321 -4.09 -12.37 -6.06
C GLY A 321 -5.47 -12.06 -5.51
N ILE A 322 -5.61 -11.04 -4.65
CA ILE A 322 -6.92 -10.69 -4.10
C ILE A 322 -7.86 -10.10 -5.16
N ALA A 323 -7.32 -9.31 -6.09
CA ALA A 323 -8.11 -8.80 -7.20
C ALA A 323 -8.67 -9.96 -8.06
N GLY A 324 -7.84 -10.97 -8.36
CA GLY A 324 -8.24 -12.20 -9.03
C GLY A 324 -9.30 -12.97 -8.26
N VAL A 325 -9.04 -13.32 -7.00
CA VAL A 325 -9.98 -14.09 -6.16
C VAL A 325 -11.33 -13.37 -6.03
N ILE A 326 -11.36 -12.06 -5.78
CA ILE A 326 -12.62 -11.32 -5.73
C ILE A 326 -13.33 -11.33 -7.09
N SER A 327 -12.57 -11.16 -8.17
CA SER A 327 -13.13 -11.17 -9.53
C SER A 327 -13.79 -12.51 -9.88
N ASP A 328 -13.18 -13.61 -9.49
CA ASP A 328 -13.65 -14.95 -9.78
C ASP A 328 -14.82 -15.38 -8.88
N GLN A 329 -14.79 -14.94 -7.61
CA GLN A 329 -15.75 -15.38 -6.60
C GLN A 329 -17.00 -14.50 -6.50
N THR A 330 -17.00 -13.29 -7.10
CA THR A 330 -18.12 -12.35 -6.93
C THR A 330 -18.69 -11.85 -8.25
N PRO A 331 -20.04 -11.78 -8.37
CA PRO A 331 -20.68 -11.10 -9.50
C PRO A 331 -20.21 -9.65 -9.62
N LEU A 332 -20.17 -9.12 -10.85
CA LEU A 332 -19.70 -7.76 -11.14
C LEU A 332 -20.32 -6.70 -10.23
N ALA A 333 -21.62 -6.82 -9.95
CA ALA A 333 -22.34 -5.86 -9.11
C ALA A 333 -21.89 -5.81 -7.64
N SER A 334 -21.32 -6.90 -7.11
CA SER A 334 -20.88 -7.00 -5.70
C SER A 334 -19.36 -6.94 -5.50
N ARG A 335 -18.56 -6.89 -6.59
CA ARG A 335 -17.08 -6.85 -6.51
C ARG A 335 -16.57 -5.67 -5.68
N ALA A 336 -17.14 -4.49 -5.87
CA ALA A 336 -16.73 -3.32 -5.14
C ALA A 336 -17.09 -3.39 -3.65
N ALA A 337 -18.25 -3.98 -3.30
CA ALA A 337 -18.61 -4.25 -1.90
C ALA A 337 -17.68 -5.28 -1.26
N ALA A 338 -17.30 -6.34 -1.98
CA ALA A 338 -16.34 -7.33 -1.50
C ALA A 338 -14.94 -6.72 -1.29
N MET A 339 -14.46 -5.88 -2.22
CA MET A 339 -13.18 -5.17 -2.06
C MET A 339 -13.22 -4.21 -0.87
N SER A 340 -14.33 -3.51 -0.65
CA SER A 340 -14.50 -2.66 0.53
C SER A 340 -14.46 -3.48 1.83
N GLY A 341 -15.09 -4.65 1.87
CA GLY A 341 -15.00 -5.58 3.00
C GLY A 341 -13.58 -6.07 3.26
N TRP A 342 -12.85 -6.38 2.20
CA TRP A 342 -11.43 -6.73 2.28
C TRP A 342 -10.57 -5.61 2.87
N ASN A 343 -10.77 -4.38 2.40
CA ASN A 343 -10.05 -3.21 2.91
C ASN A 343 -10.37 -2.93 4.38
N ALA A 344 -11.61 -3.17 4.81
CA ALA A 344 -12.00 -3.04 6.22
C ALA A 344 -11.27 -4.07 7.10
N ILE A 345 -11.16 -5.33 6.67
CA ILE A 345 -10.38 -6.37 7.37
C ILE A 345 -8.91 -5.97 7.43
N THR A 346 -8.35 -5.46 6.32
CA THR A 346 -6.98 -4.96 6.28
C THR A 346 -6.77 -3.80 7.22
N GLY A 347 -7.69 -2.85 7.28
CA GLY A 347 -7.66 -1.73 8.21
C GLY A 347 -7.71 -2.18 9.67
N ALA A 348 -8.61 -3.10 10.01
CA ALA A 348 -8.77 -3.59 11.38
C ALA A 348 -7.50 -4.29 11.90
N ARG A 349 -6.90 -5.21 11.12
CA ARG A 349 -5.64 -5.85 11.52
C ARG A 349 -4.48 -4.86 11.58
N GLY A 350 -4.44 -3.90 10.66
CA GLY A 350 -3.42 -2.85 10.62
C GLY A 350 -3.50 -1.90 11.82
N LEU A 351 -4.66 -1.82 12.46
CA LEU A 351 -4.83 -1.06 13.69
C LEU A 351 -4.36 -1.85 14.93
N VAL A 352 -4.48 -3.17 14.95
CA VAL A 352 -4.20 -3.99 16.14
C VAL A 352 -2.79 -4.58 16.13
N ALA A 353 -2.36 -5.14 15.01
CA ALA A 353 -1.14 -5.96 14.94
C ALA A 353 0.15 -5.19 15.29
N PRO A 354 0.39 -3.94 14.83
CA PRO A 354 1.58 -3.18 15.20
C PRO A 354 1.67 -2.92 16.70
N PHE A 355 0.55 -2.59 17.33
CA PHE A 355 0.52 -2.29 18.77
C PHE A 355 0.82 -3.51 19.62
N LEU A 356 0.24 -4.65 19.27
CA LEU A 356 0.50 -5.89 20.01
C LEU A 356 1.99 -6.22 20.05
N MET A 357 2.64 -6.24 18.90
CA MET A 357 4.06 -6.60 18.83
C MET A 357 4.96 -5.53 19.44
N SER A 358 4.67 -4.26 19.18
CA SER A 358 5.44 -3.17 19.78
C SER A 358 5.33 -3.12 21.30
N ALA A 359 4.17 -3.45 21.85
CA ALA A 359 3.99 -3.54 23.31
C ALA A 359 4.84 -4.68 23.90
N LEU A 360 4.83 -5.87 23.29
CA LEU A 360 5.66 -6.99 23.75
C LEU A 360 7.14 -6.64 23.77
N VAL A 361 7.62 -5.90 22.76
CA VAL A 361 9.03 -5.46 22.69
C VAL A 361 9.31 -4.34 23.69
N GLN A 362 8.44 -3.34 23.80
CA GLN A 362 8.65 -2.19 24.66
C GLN A 362 8.66 -2.55 26.15
N PHE A 363 7.81 -3.50 26.56
CA PHE A 363 7.79 -4.00 27.94
C PHE A 363 8.83 -5.10 28.24
N GLY A 364 9.72 -5.38 27.29
CA GLY A 364 10.81 -6.34 27.46
C GLY A 364 10.35 -7.82 27.54
N ILE A 365 9.11 -8.11 27.16
CA ILE A 365 8.57 -9.49 27.16
C ILE A 365 9.29 -10.32 26.09
N VAL A 366 9.58 -9.69 24.93
CA VAL A 366 10.38 -10.28 23.86
C VAL A 366 11.40 -9.26 23.34
N ASN A 367 12.53 -9.74 22.84
CA ASN A 367 13.47 -8.90 22.09
C ASN A 367 13.02 -8.73 20.62
N VAL A 368 13.66 -7.82 19.88
CA VAL A 368 13.29 -7.50 18.49
C VAL A 368 13.36 -8.75 17.58
N THR A 369 14.39 -9.59 17.73
CA THR A 369 14.54 -10.83 16.95
C THR A 369 13.39 -11.80 17.21
N THR A 370 13.07 -12.06 18.48
CA THR A 370 11.96 -12.93 18.86
C THR A 370 10.62 -12.33 18.39
N GLY A 371 10.45 -11.01 18.48
CA GLY A 371 9.28 -10.32 17.94
C GLY A 371 9.09 -10.53 16.44
N LEU A 372 10.17 -10.41 15.65
CA LEU A 372 10.14 -10.69 14.21
C LEU A 372 9.85 -12.16 13.91
N LEU A 373 10.39 -13.10 14.70
CA LEU A 373 10.09 -14.52 14.56
C LEU A 373 8.63 -14.86 14.89
N LEU A 374 8.03 -14.21 15.88
CA LEU A 374 6.60 -14.33 16.16
C LEU A 374 5.74 -13.78 14.99
N CYS A 375 6.17 -12.67 14.39
CA CYS A 375 5.55 -12.13 13.18
C CYS A 375 5.68 -13.13 12.01
N ALA A 376 6.87 -13.74 11.85
CA ALA A 376 7.10 -14.77 10.83
C ALA A 376 6.27 -16.04 11.10
N ALA A 377 6.13 -16.47 12.34
CA ALA A 377 5.28 -17.61 12.73
C ALA A 377 3.80 -17.34 12.41
N ALA A 378 3.29 -16.15 12.74
CA ALA A 378 1.94 -15.73 12.35
C ALA A 378 1.78 -15.73 10.82
N SER A 379 2.76 -15.15 10.09
CA SER A 379 2.75 -15.15 8.62
C SER A 379 2.83 -16.57 8.04
N GLY A 380 3.64 -17.46 8.63
CA GLY A 380 3.74 -18.89 8.26
C GLY A 380 2.41 -19.63 8.43
N THR A 381 1.67 -19.34 9.51
CA THR A 381 0.31 -19.83 9.70
C THR A 381 -0.59 -19.36 8.56
N GLY A 382 -0.48 -18.09 8.15
CA GLY A 382 -1.21 -17.56 7.01
C GLY A 382 -0.86 -18.25 5.69
N VAL A 383 0.44 -18.53 5.47
CA VAL A 383 0.89 -19.34 4.31
C VAL A 383 0.22 -20.71 4.32
N ALA A 384 0.27 -21.44 5.44
CA ALA A 384 -0.38 -22.75 5.55
C ALA A 384 -1.89 -22.69 5.26
N LEU A 385 -2.55 -21.63 5.73
CA LEU A 385 -3.99 -21.40 5.47
C LEU A 385 -4.28 -21.08 4.00
N PHE A 386 -3.40 -20.39 3.26
CA PHE A 386 -3.56 -20.22 1.80
C PHE A 386 -3.50 -21.58 1.07
N TRP A 387 -2.57 -22.45 1.46
CA TRP A 387 -2.47 -23.79 0.89
C TRP A 387 -3.68 -24.66 1.26
N TRP A 388 -4.15 -24.57 2.49
CA TRP A 388 -5.38 -25.23 2.92
C TRP A 388 -6.61 -24.73 2.12
N ALA A 389 -6.76 -23.42 1.94
CA ALA A 389 -7.85 -22.84 1.16
C ALA A 389 -7.85 -23.35 -0.29
N ALA A 390 -6.67 -23.50 -0.91
CA ALA A 390 -6.54 -24.03 -2.25
C ALA A 390 -6.90 -25.54 -2.35
N ARG A 391 -6.52 -26.33 -1.35
CA ARG A 391 -6.92 -27.75 -1.29
C ARG A 391 -8.43 -27.89 -1.17
N ARG A 392 -9.04 -27.08 -0.30
CA ARG A 392 -10.51 -27.08 -0.12
C ARG A 392 -11.26 -26.64 -1.38
N ALA A 393 -10.76 -25.61 -2.09
CA ALA A 393 -11.37 -25.19 -3.35
C ALA A 393 -11.40 -26.31 -4.39
N ARG A 394 -10.31 -27.09 -4.49
CA ARG A 394 -10.26 -28.26 -5.39
C ARG A 394 -11.21 -29.38 -4.98
N ALA A 395 -11.30 -29.66 -3.67
CA ALA A 395 -12.23 -30.67 -3.15
C ALA A 395 -13.69 -30.24 -3.36
N ASP A 396 -14.03 -28.95 -3.11
CA ASP A 396 -15.36 -28.41 -3.35
C ASP A 396 -15.76 -28.51 -4.84
N MET A 397 -14.80 -28.30 -5.75
CA MET A 397 -15.00 -28.43 -7.20
C MET A 397 -15.19 -29.91 -7.60
N ALA A 398 -14.36 -30.85 -7.12
CA ALA A 398 -14.48 -32.27 -7.41
C ALA A 398 -15.84 -32.82 -6.94
N ALA A 399 -16.26 -32.42 -5.74
CA ALA A 399 -17.58 -32.81 -5.21
C ALA A 399 -18.73 -32.27 -6.07
N SER A 400 -18.60 -31.07 -6.65
CA SER A 400 -19.63 -30.50 -7.54
C SER A 400 -19.75 -31.19 -8.89
N ILE A 401 -18.71 -31.95 -9.33
CA ILE A 401 -18.66 -32.67 -10.62
C ILE A 401 -18.91 -34.19 -10.40
N GLY A 402 -19.07 -34.61 -9.14
CA GLY A 402 -19.31 -36.05 -8.82
C GLY A 402 -18.06 -36.93 -8.93
N VAL A 403 -16.85 -36.34 -8.93
CA VAL A 403 -15.57 -37.07 -8.96
C VAL A 403 -15.07 -37.22 -7.53
N ASP A 404 -14.73 -38.47 -7.14
CA ASP A 404 -14.13 -38.74 -5.84
C ASP A 404 -12.72 -38.08 -5.77
N PRO A 405 -12.48 -37.16 -4.81
CA PRO A 405 -11.19 -36.50 -4.69
C PRO A 405 -10.03 -37.43 -4.24
N ALA A 406 -10.33 -38.71 -3.94
CA ALA A 406 -9.32 -39.72 -3.54
C ALA A 406 -8.96 -40.69 -4.69
N ALA A 407 -9.60 -40.59 -5.85
CA ALA A 407 -9.24 -41.31 -7.06
C ALA A 407 -8.30 -40.48 -7.91
#